data_85a32ff606ce49de0186822272d3ccf8
#
_entry.id   85a32ff606ce49de0186822272d3ccf8
#
_cell.length_a   1.000
_cell.length_b   1.000
_cell.length_c   1.000
_cell.angle_alpha   90.00
_cell.angle_beta   90.00
_cell.angle_gamma   90.00
#
_symmetry.space_group_name_H-M   'P 1'
#
loop_
_entity.id
_entity.type
_entity.pdbx_description
1 polymer ?
#
loop_
_entity_poly.entity_id
_entity_poly.type
_entity_poly.pdbx_seq_one_letter_code
_entity_poly.pdbx_strand_id
1 'polypeptide(L)'
;MGLPRTSADSVLFSSYNVLNLFQDDTPAGREHYRLIVESVRALDTDVLAVQEIRAPDGKSARARLRQLADDAGMRCTVPGRAGGAGRSALAMGPHGYHAGLLWRDGIEPVPGSFRGYGKGDFWHSLACVTLDAGGPRVRYAAHHATPFGRQLRADQNERLVAALTNPRGGRPAIVGADWNTECADRVRDEDSGEWVLYEPRDPFAGLGWFDELIYQCEWDYDKRGRRRHRADRRPGDVLWAGGLHDVAAVLRAPWQATAGHHPDDSYGVRGISRRIDGIRVTRQLLGGLLSYGVEDTELTRRASDHLPVTVEYVPPAAAPASAAPSVPTTAPAPAAGERGRA
;
A
#
# COMPACT_ATOMS: atom_id res chain seq x y z
N MET A 1 19.18 7.64 -6.31
CA MET A 1 18.80 9.04 -6.65
C MET A 1 17.31 8.99 -6.90
N GLY A 2 16.49 9.67 -6.07
CA GLY A 2 15.02 9.59 -6.11
C GLY A 2 14.44 9.98 -7.46
N LEU A 3 13.19 9.62 -7.67
CA LEU A 3 12.46 9.91 -8.91
C LEU A 3 12.46 11.43 -9.15
N PRO A 4 12.92 11.92 -10.33
CA PRO A 4 12.95 13.35 -10.59
C PRO A 4 11.53 13.91 -10.66
N ARG A 5 11.30 15.09 -10.07
CA ARG A 5 10.02 15.79 -10.20
C ARG A 5 9.84 16.33 -11.61
N THR A 6 8.67 16.11 -12.16
CA THR A 6 8.29 16.61 -13.48
C THR A 6 7.42 17.87 -13.40
N SER A 7 6.84 18.16 -12.22
CA SER A 7 6.00 19.34 -11.98
C SER A 7 6.25 19.94 -10.60
N ALA A 8 6.21 21.27 -10.50
CA ALA A 8 6.33 21.98 -9.22
C ALA A 8 5.14 21.72 -8.27
N ASP A 9 3.97 21.40 -8.84
CA ASP A 9 2.73 21.13 -8.08
C ASP A 9 2.53 19.64 -7.80
N SER A 10 3.51 18.78 -8.15
CA SER A 10 3.41 17.35 -7.94
C SER A 10 3.81 16.96 -6.52
N VAL A 11 3.30 15.83 -6.09
CA VAL A 11 3.60 15.15 -4.82
C VAL A 11 4.30 13.85 -5.12
N LEU A 12 5.42 13.60 -4.44
CA LEU A 12 6.11 12.31 -4.42
C LEU A 12 5.63 11.50 -3.22
N PHE A 13 5.03 10.35 -3.48
CA PHE A 13 4.65 9.38 -2.45
C PHE A 13 5.44 8.10 -2.62
N SER A 14 6.11 7.67 -1.56
CA SER A 14 6.89 6.42 -1.55
C SER A 14 6.35 5.40 -0.56
N SER A 15 6.65 4.12 -0.81
CA SER A 15 6.42 3.01 0.12
C SER A 15 7.71 2.23 0.31
N TYR A 16 8.03 1.89 1.55
CA TYR A 16 9.27 1.19 1.90
C TYR A 16 9.07 0.24 3.07
N ASN A 17 9.26 -1.05 2.83
CA ASN A 17 9.47 -2.05 3.88
C ASN A 17 10.93 -1.96 4.34
N VAL A 18 11.15 -1.64 5.61
CA VAL A 18 12.47 -1.31 6.17
C VAL A 18 13.12 -2.46 6.93
N LEU A 19 12.77 -3.68 6.60
CA LEU A 19 13.36 -4.93 7.13
C LEU A 19 13.57 -4.92 8.65
N ASN A 20 12.52 -5.19 9.41
CA ASN A 20 12.63 -5.35 10.88
C ASN A 20 13.33 -4.18 11.61
N LEU A 21 13.12 -2.95 11.19
CA LEU A 21 13.81 -1.80 11.75
C LEU A 21 13.65 -1.72 13.27
N PHE A 22 14.76 -1.49 13.99
CA PHE A 22 14.89 -1.52 15.45
C PHE A 22 14.76 -2.92 16.09
N GLN A 23 15.09 -3.98 15.38
CA GLN A 23 15.03 -5.32 15.96
C GLN A 23 16.01 -5.48 17.12
N ASP A 24 17.25 -5.02 16.97
CA ASP A 24 18.30 -5.09 17.98
C ASP A 24 19.13 -3.79 18.10
N ASP A 25 19.92 -3.67 19.17
CA ASP A 25 20.87 -2.57 19.41
C ASP A 25 22.33 -3.07 19.30
N THR A 26 22.62 -3.82 18.28
CA THR A 26 23.97 -4.27 17.92
C THR A 26 24.66 -3.26 16.99
N PRO A 27 25.96 -3.36 16.76
CA PRO A 27 26.62 -2.59 15.71
C PRO A 27 26.00 -2.79 14.32
N ALA A 28 25.57 -4.02 14.00
CA ALA A 28 24.88 -4.33 12.74
C ALA A 28 23.50 -3.68 12.68
N GLY A 29 22.70 -3.73 13.76
CA GLY A 29 21.39 -3.06 13.82
C GLY A 29 21.51 -1.53 13.72
N ARG A 30 22.54 -0.92 14.31
CA ARG A 30 22.80 0.53 14.16
C ARG A 30 23.23 0.89 12.74
N GLU A 31 24.03 0.07 12.09
CA GLU A 31 24.41 0.27 10.68
C GLU A 31 23.18 0.09 9.77
N HIS A 32 22.35 -0.91 9.99
CA HIS A 32 21.08 -1.09 9.27
C HIS A 32 20.20 0.16 9.41
N TYR A 33 20.00 0.66 10.64
CA TYR A 33 19.24 1.88 10.87
C TYR A 33 19.82 3.09 10.11
N ARG A 34 21.14 3.25 10.11
CA ARG A 34 21.82 4.31 9.36
C ARG A 34 21.53 4.22 7.86
N LEU A 35 21.65 3.02 7.27
CA LEU A 35 21.37 2.80 5.86
C LEU A 35 19.91 3.10 5.51
N ILE A 36 18.95 2.74 6.38
CA ILE A 36 17.53 3.08 6.19
C ILE A 36 17.32 4.60 6.22
N VAL A 37 17.88 5.31 7.20
CA VAL A 37 17.76 6.77 7.26
C VAL A 37 18.34 7.45 6.02
N GLU A 38 19.52 7.00 5.57
CA GLU A 38 20.14 7.50 4.34
C GLU A 38 19.30 7.21 3.10
N SER A 39 18.71 6.00 3.00
CA SER A 39 17.80 5.63 1.91
C SER A 39 16.56 6.53 1.91
N VAL A 40 15.93 6.75 3.07
CA VAL A 40 14.75 7.62 3.18
C VAL A 40 15.08 9.06 2.77
N ARG A 41 16.24 9.59 3.18
CA ARG A 41 16.69 10.92 2.75
C ARG A 41 16.95 10.98 1.24
N ALA A 42 17.54 9.92 0.66
CA ALA A 42 17.85 9.85 -0.77
C ALA A 42 16.60 9.72 -1.66
N LEU A 43 15.50 9.16 -1.14
CA LEU A 43 14.21 9.11 -1.85
C LEU A 43 13.66 10.49 -2.17
N ASP A 44 13.99 11.51 -1.38
CA ASP A 44 13.53 12.89 -1.53
C ASP A 44 11.99 12.99 -1.66
N THR A 45 11.27 12.09 -1.00
CA THR A 45 9.81 11.95 -1.07
C THR A 45 9.07 12.93 -0.16
N ASP A 46 7.86 13.33 -0.53
CA ASP A 46 7.02 14.22 0.27
C ASP A 46 6.26 13.48 1.36
N VAL A 47 5.78 12.27 1.02
CA VAL A 47 5.07 11.39 1.95
C VAL A 47 5.63 9.98 1.82
N LEU A 48 5.90 9.32 2.93
CA LEU A 48 6.45 7.98 2.99
C LEU A 48 5.53 7.04 3.79
N ALA A 49 5.15 5.93 3.20
CA ALA A 49 4.57 4.78 3.88
C ALA A 49 5.70 3.82 4.30
N VAL A 50 5.77 3.49 5.59
CA VAL A 50 6.81 2.63 6.16
C VAL A 50 6.18 1.36 6.71
N GLN A 51 6.74 0.19 6.38
CA GLN A 51 6.39 -1.10 6.94
C GLN A 51 7.55 -1.65 7.79
N GLU A 52 7.26 -2.55 8.70
CA GLU A 52 8.22 -3.25 9.57
C GLU A 52 8.98 -2.40 10.58
N ILE A 53 8.35 -1.37 11.13
CA ILE A 53 8.88 -0.75 12.34
C ILE A 53 8.65 -1.73 13.50
N ARG A 54 9.74 -2.24 14.07
CA ARG A 54 9.71 -3.21 15.17
C ARG A 54 9.66 -2.52 16.52
N ALA A 55 8.75 -2.97 17.38
CA ALA A 55 8.71 -2.55 18.78
C ALA A 55 7.86 -3.53 19.62
N PRO A 56 8.19 -3.71 20.91
CA PRO A 56 7.45 -4.62 21.78
C PRO A 56 6.11 -4.06 22.24
N ASP A 57 5.95 -2.74 22.25
CA ASP A 57 4.77 -2.06 22.78
C ASP A 57 4.49 -0.73 22.05
N GLY A 58 3.30 -0.18 22.27
CA GLY A 58 2.84 1.03 21.58
C GLY A 58 3.58 2.32 21.97
N LYS A 59 4.20 2.40 23.16
CA LYS A 59 5.01 3.56 23.56
C LYS A 59 6.32 3.55 22.79
N SER A 60 7.00 2.41 22.79
CA SER A 60 8.24 2.20 22.06
C SER A 60 8.04 2.35 20.55
N ALA A 61 6.96 1.79 19.99
CA ALA A 61 6.66 1.91 18.57
C ALA A 61 6.49 3.38 18.12
N ARG A 62 5.75 4.17 18.89
CA ARG A 62 5.59 5.60 18.59
C ARG A 62 6.88 6.40 18.75
N ALA A 63 7.74 6.02 19.72
CA ALA A 63 9.05 6.65 19.89
C ALA A 63 9.95 6.36 18.68
N ARG A 64 9.96 5.10 18.21
CA ARG A 64 10.75 4.65 17.04
C ARG A 64 10.30 5.31 15.74
N LEU A 65 9.00 5.45 15.50
CA LEU A 65 8.51 6.19 14.34
C LEU A 65 8.94 7.67 14.40
N ARG A 66 8.88 8.31 15.57
CA ARG A 66 9.35 9.71 15.74
C ARG A 66 10.84 9.81 15.50
N GLN A 67 11.62 8.90 16.07
CA GLN A 67 13.07 8.87 15.84
C GLN A 67 13.40 8.79 14.34
N LEU A 68 12.76 7.86 13.61
CA LEU A 68 12.96 7.77 12.16
C LEU A 68 12.54 9.07 11.44
N ALA A 69 11.42 9.67 11.84
CA ALA A 69 10.96 10.93 11.27
C ALA A 69 11.96 12.07 11.51
N ASP A 70 12.40 12.27 12.75
CA ASP A 70 13.34 13.30 13.14
C ASP A 70 14.69 13.14 12.41
N ASP A 71 15.24 11.90 12.39
CA ASP A 71 16.48 11.60 11.72
C ASP A 71 16.38 11.70 10.19
N ALA A 72 15.22 11.48 9.60
CA ALA A 72 14.99 11.65 8.16
C ALA A 72 14.59 13.09 7.76
N GLY A 73 14.40 14.00 8.72
CA GLY A 73 13.93 15.38 8.47
C GLY A 73 12.46 15.43 8.05
N MET A 74 11.64 14.53 8.62
CA MET A 74 10.21 14.40 8.31
C MET A 74 9.34 14.53 9.58
N ARG A 75 8.04 14.57 9.42
CA ARG A 75 7.03 14.63 10.49
C ARG A 75 6.19 13.36 10.50
N CYS A 76 5.63 13.02 11.69
CA CYS A 76 4.75 11.85 11.83
C CYS A 76 3.59 12.06 12.82
N THR A 77 3.37 13.30 13.28
CA THR A 77 2.37 13.59 14.32
C THR A 77 1.17 14.33 13.76
N VAL A 78 -0.01 13.74 13.89
CA VAL A 78 -1.30 14.33 13.51
C VAL A 78 -1.89 15.07 14.72
N PRO A 79 -2.19 16.37 14.62
CA PRO A 79 -2.83 17.11 15.71
C PRO A 79 -4.18 16.49 16.11
N GLY A 80 -4.54 16.63 17.38
CA GLY A 80 -5.87 16.26 17.87
C GLY A 80 -6.94 17.19 17.34
N ARG A 81 -8.21 16.77 17.41
CA ARG A 81 -9.35 17.66 17.15
C ARG A 81 -9.49 18.69 18.27
N ALA A 82 -9.88 19.92 17.92
CA ALA A 82 -10.16 20.98 18.87
C ALA A 82 -9.05 21.19 19.93
N GLY A 83 -7.77 21.12 19.52
CA GLY A 83 -6.61 21.31 20.40
C GLY A 83 -6.28 20.11 21.30
N GLY A 84 -6.92 18.96 21.09
CA GLY A 84 -6.58 17.72 21.79
C GLY A 84 -5.16 17.22 21.47
N ALA A 85 -4.66 16.27 22.27
CA ALA A 85 -3.34 15.71 22.13
C ALA A 85 -3.11 15.12 20.73
N GLY A 86 -1.94 15.40 20.15
CA GLY A 86 -1.51 14.83 18.87
C GLY A 86 -1.27 13.33 18.97
N ARG A 87 -1.36 12.65 17.83
CA ARG A 87 -1.16 11.20 17.72
C ARG A 87 -0.12 10.91 16.64
N SER A 88 0.83 10.01 16.93
CA SER A 88 1.74 9.50 15.89
C SER A 88 0.93 8.75 14.83
N ALA A 89 1.31 8.92 13.58
CA ALA A 89 0.70 8.26 12.43
C ALA A 89 1.17 6.79 12.30
N LEU A 90 1.09 6.04 13.40
CA LEU A 90 1.53 4.66 13.51
C LEU A 90 0.33 3.77 13.86
N ALA A 91 0.08 2.75 13.06
CA ALA A 91 -0.84 1.67 13.36
C ALA A 91 -0.12 0.48 13.98
N MET A 92 -0.69 -0.06 15.06
CA MET A 92 -0.10 -1.14 15.82
C MET A 92 -0.45 -2.51 15.25
N GLY A 93 0.56 -3.23 14.79
CA GLY A 93 0.43 -4.66 14.46
C GLY A 93 0.48 -5.54 15.73
N PRO A 94 -0.27 -6.66 15.78
CA PRO A 94 -0.32 -7.54 16.95
C PRO A 94 0.98 -8.29 17.23
N HIS A 95 1.84 -8.44 16.22
CA HIS A 95 3.07 -9.23 16.29
C HIS A 95 4.34 -8.37 16.41
N GLY A 96 4.22 -7.11 16.84
CA GLY A 96 5.35 -6.22 17.04
C GLY A 96 5.89 -5.60 15.72
N TYR A 97 5.24 -5.83 14.59
CA TYR A 97 5.50 -5.18 13.31
C TYR A 97 4.45 -4.11 13.07
N HIS A 98 4.89 -2.89 12.81
CA HIS A 98 4.01 -1.74 12.73
C HIS A 98 4.19 -1.03 11.41
N ALA A 99 3.09 -0.42 10.92
CA ALA A 99 3.11 0.44 9.75
C ALA A 99 2.85 1.89 10.14
N GLY A 100 3.56 2.83 9.50
CA GLY A 100 3.46 4.24 9.80
C GLY A 100 3.56 5.13 8.57
N LEU A 101 3.25 6.41 8.76
CA LEU A 101 3.35 7.43 7.74
C LEU A 101 4.25 8.57 8.22
N LEU A 102 5.13 9.01 7.33
CA LEU A 102 5.96 10.21 7.48
C LEU A 102 5.61 11.20 6.38
N TRP A 103 5.82 12.49 6.62
CA TRP A 103 5.64 13.55 5.61
C TRP A 103 6.56 14.72 5.89
N ARG A 104 6.89 15.49 4.85
CA ARG A 104 7.73 16.68 4.93
C ARG A 104 7.03 17.86 5.60
N ASP A 105 7.84 18.80 6.08
CA ASP A 105 7.35 20.13 6.43
C ASP A 105 6.66 20.79 5.22
N GLY A 106 5.61 21.58 5.50
CA GLY A 106 4.78 22.17 4.46
C GLY A 106 3.57 21.32 4.05
N ILE A 107 3.56 20.02 4.42
CA ILE A 107 2.39 19.16 4.26
C ILE A 107 1.62 19.10 5.57
N GLU A 108 0.35 19.50 5.54
CA GLU A 108 -0.42 19.65 6.77
C GLU A 108 -1.40 18.49 7.01
N PRO A 109 -1.26 17.78 8.14
CA PRO A 109 -2.20 16.74 8.51
C PRO A 109 -3.53 17.34 8.99
N VAL A 110 -4.64 16.85 8.46
CA VAL A 110 -5.98 17.26 8.95
C VAL A 110 -6.15 16.80 10.40
N PRO A 111 -6.45 17.72 11.33
CA PRO A 111 -6.57 17.39 12.75
C PRO A 111 -7.56 16.25 13.02
N GLY A 112 -7.13 15.26 13.81
CA GLY A 112 -7.93 14.10 14.17
C GLY A 112 -8.25 13.14 13.02
N SER A 113 -7.54 13.24 11.88
CA SER A 113 -7.76 12.37 10.72
C SER A 113 -7.10 11.00 10.85
N PHE A 114 -6.14 10.83 11.75
CA PHE A 114 -5.47 9.54 11.91
C PHE A 114 -6.45 8.41 12.26
N ARG A 115 -6.31 7.30 11.53
CA ARG A 115 -6.96 6.01 11.82
C ARG A 115 -5.93 4.91 11.73
N GLY A 116 -5.82 4.12 12.78
CA GLY A 116 -4.98 2.93 12.82
C GLY A 116 -5.85 1.69 12.99
N TYR A 117 -5.62 0.70 12.15
CA TYR A 117 -6.27 -0.61 12.19
C TYR A 117 -5.17 -1.66 12.43
N GLY A 118 -5.43 -2.60 13.30
CA GLY A 118 -4.44 -3.63 13.69
C GLY A 118 -5.13 -4.88 14.19
N LYS A 119 -4.87 -5.29 15.44
CA LYS A 119 -5.42 -6.52 16.04
C LYS A 119 -6.94 -6.63 15.82
N GLY A 120 -7.36 -7.74 15.25
CA GLY A 120 -8.75 -8.03 14.92
C GLY A 120 -9.13 -7.69 13.46
N ASP A 121 -8.44 -6.73 12.84
CA ASP A 121 -8.69 -6.35 11.44
C ASP A 121 -7.59 -6.86 10.50
N PHE A 122 -6.33 -6.76 10.91
CA PHE A 122 -5.16 -7.10 10.12
C PHE A 122 -4.14 -7.93 10.91
N TRP A 123 -3.42 -8.80 10.22
CA TRP A 123 -2.28 -9.55 10.77
C TRP A 123 -1.14 -8.60 11.19
N HIS A 124 -0.81 -7.64 10.34
CA HIS A 124 0.05 -6.51 10.69
C HIS A 124 -0.80 -5.28 10.96
N SER A 125 -0.76 -4.25 10.10
CA SER A 125 -1.55 -3.06 10.36
C SER A 125 -1.81 -2.21 9.11
N LEU A 126 -2.76 -1.29 9.25
CA LEU A 126 -3.06 -0.23 8.28
C LEU A 126 -3.10 1.10 9.01
N ALA A 127 -2.21 2.03 8.68
CA ALA A 127 -2.22 3.42 9.13
C ALA A 127 -2.81 4.31 8.04
N CYS A 128 -3.73 5.21 8.41
CA CYS A 128 -4.32 6.18 7.48
C CYS A 128 -4.26 7.58 8.07
N VAL A 129 -3.85 8.57 7.27
CA VAL A 129 -3.88 10.00 7.60
C VAL A 129 -4.44 10.76 6.40
N THR A 130 -5.22 11.79 6.64
CA THR A 130 -5.58 12.75 5.58
C THR A 130 -4.59 13.90 5.64
N LEU A 131 -3.90 14.14 4.53
CA LEU A 131 -2.94 15.24 4.38
C LEU A 131 -3.45 16.26 3.35
N ASP A 132 -3.01 17.49 3.54
CA ASP A 132 -3.14 18.61 2.64
C ASP A 132 -1.72 18.94 2.13
N ALA A 133 -1.47 18.70 0.87
CA ALA A 133 -0.17 18.93 0.23
C ALA A 133 -0.23 20.11 -0.77
N GLY A 134 -1.00 21.14 -0.43
CA GLY A 134 -1.21 22.32 -1.30
C GLY A 134 -2.31 22.14 -2.34
N GLY A 135 -3.20 21.13 -2.17
CA GLY A 135 -4.30 20.82 -3.06
C GLY A 135 -5.49 20.19 -2.35
N PRO A 136 -6.33 19.44 -3.03
CA PRO A 136 -7.37 18.66 -2.39
C PRO A 136 -6.79 17.65 -1.41
N ARG A 137 -7.46 17.53 -0.27
CA ARG A 137 -7.06 16.61 0.79
C ARG A 137 -7.14 15.16 0.33
N VAL A 138 -6.00 14.46 0.39
CA VAL A 138 -5.86 13.05 0.04
C VAL A 138 -5.69 12.22 1.31
N ARG A 139 -6.28 11.04 1.34
CA ARG A 139 -6.02 10.05 2.38
C ARG A 139 -4.81 9.21 1.97
N TYR A 140 -3.73 9.34 2.73
CA TYR A 140 -2.55 8.51 2.60
C TYR A 140 -2.63 7.33 3.55
N ALA A 141 -2.16 6.17 3.10
CA ALA A 141 -2.16 4.97 3.89
C ALA A 141 -0.84 4.20 3.76
N ALA A 142 -0.43 3.57 4.86
CA ALA A 142 0.65 2.60 4.93
C ALA A 142 0.07 1.26 5.37
N HIS A 143 0.30 0.21 4.61
CA HIS A 143 -0.19 -1.13 4.91
C HIS A 143 0.95 -2.15 4.81
N HIS A 144 0.86 -3.20 5.64
CA HIS A 144 1.67 -4.39 5.51
C HIS A 144 0.71 -5.58 5.54
N ALA A 145 0.61 -6.28 4.42
CA ALA A 145 -0.26 -7.44 4.30
C ALA A 145 0.33 -8.66 5.03
N THR A 146 -0.52 -9.61 5.40
CA THR A 146 -0.02 -10.85 6.00
C THR A 146 0.82 -11.65 5.01
N PRO A 147 2.02 -12.10 5.39
CA PRO A 147 2.77 -13.06 4.58
C PRO A 147 2.14 -14.46 4.63
N PHE A 148 1.34 -14.74 5.66
CA PHE A 148 0.76 -16.05 5.93
C PHE A 148 -0.74 -16.10 5.60
N GLY A 149 -1.21 -17.26 5.15
CA GLY A 149 -2.64 -17.50 4.96
C GLY A 149 -3.22 -16.77 3.75
N ARG A 150 -3.23 -17.41 2.60
CA ARG A 150 -3.76 -16.89 1.33
C ARG A 150 -5.17 -16.31 1.45
N GLN A 151 -6.07 -17.04 2.11
CA GLN A 151 -7.44 -16.58 2.32
C GLN A 151 -7.46 -15.35 3.25
N LEU A 152 -6.71 -15.38 4.35
CA LEU A 152 -6.62 -14.26 5.27
C LEU A 152 -6.13 -12.98 4.58
N ARG A 153 -5.17 -13.10 3.65
CA ARG A 153 -4.66 -11.95 2.88
C ARG A 153 -5.74 -11.36 1.98
N ALA A 154 -6.52 -12.19 1.30
CA ALA A 154 -7.65 -11.75 0.49
C ALA A 154 -8.73 -11.06 1.36
N ASP A 155 -9.11 -11.65 2.50
CA ASP A 155 -10.11 -11.11 3.43
C ASP A 155 -9.65 -9.75 4.01
N GLN A 156 -8.37 -9.61 4.31
CA GLN A 156 -7.79 -8.34 4.78
C GLN A 156 -7.80 -7.26 3.69
N ASN A 157 -7.57 -7.65 2.44
CA ASN A 157 -7.66 -6.72 1.31
C ASN A 157 -9.11 -6.24 1.08
N GLU A 158 -10.14 -7.06 1.30
CA GLU A 158 -11.53 -6.60 1.30
C GLU A 158 -11.78 -5.53 2.36
N ARG A 159 -11.24 -5.69 3.58
CA ARG A 159 -11.33 -4.70 4.65
C ARG A 159 -10.59 -3.40 4.30
N LEU A 160 -9.43 -3.52 3.68
CA LEU A 160 -8.64 -2.38 3.19
C LEU A 160 -9.42 -1.61 2.11
N VAL A 161 -10.02 -2.31 1.14
CA VAL A 161 -10.91 -1.71 0.14
C VAL A 161 -12.03 -0.93 0.83
N ALA A 162 -12.76 -1.55 1.77
CA ALA A 162 -13.83 -0.89 2.51
C ALA A 162 -13.35 0.35 3.29
N ALA A 163 -12.13 0.34 3.83
CA ALA A 163 -11.56 1.47 4.56
C ALA A 163 -11.19 2.65 3.66
N LEU A 164 -10.76 2.38 2.41
CA LEU A 164 -10.21 3.40 1.53
C LEU A 164 -11.18 3.87 0.42
N THR A 165 -12.10 3.03 -0.05
CA THR A 165 -12.93 3.28 -1.24
C THR A 165 -14.38 3.61 -0.93
N ASN A 166 -14.74 4.03 0.29
CA ASN A 166 -16.12 4.28 0.72
C ASN A 166 -16.95 4.98 -0.37
N PRO A 167 -17.96 4.32 -0.96
CA PRO A 167 -18.73 4.84 -2.10
C PRO A 167 -19.62 6.05 -1.76
N ARG A 168 -19.87 6.33 -0.47
CA ARG A 168 -20.70 7.44 -0.01
C ARG A 168 -19.94 8.77 0.12
N GLY A 169 -19.03 9.08 -0.81
CA GLY A 169 -18.24 10.31 -0.81
C GLY A 169 -16.82 10.08 -0.27
N GLY A 170 -16.23 8.94 -0.61
CA GLY A 170 -14.84 8.63 -0.32
C GLY A 170 -13.91 9.73 -0.85
N ARG A 171 -12.97 10.14 -0.02
CA ARG A 171 -11.89 11.02 -0.43
C ARG A 171 -10.94 10.27 -1.35
N PRO A 172 -10.25 10.96 -2.25
CA PRO A 172 -9.15 10.35 -2.97
C PRO A 172 -8.18 9.71 -1.97
N ALA A 173 -7.75 8.49 -2.23
CA ALA A 173 -6.84 7.77 -1.36
C ALA A 173 -5.70 7.14 -2.16
N ILE A 174 -4.53 7.11 -1.51
CA ILE A 174 -3.31 6.47 -1.99
C ILE A 174 -2.75 5.60 -0.88
N VAL A 175 -2.34 4.40 -1.19
CA VAL A 175 -1.79 3.44 -0.24
C VAL A 175 -0.50 2.83 -0.78
N GLY A 176 0.55 2.90 0.04
CA GLY A 176 1.80 2.18 -0.17
C GLY A 176 1.85 0.96 0.76
N ALA A 177 2.29 -0.16 0.22
CA ALA A 177 2.31 -1.41 0.99
C ALA A 177 3.34 -2.42 0.47
N ASP A 178 3.80 -3.25 1.39
CA ASP A 178 4.19 -4.62 1.10
C ASP A 178 2.90 -5.46 1.04
N TRP A 179 2.52 -5.87 -0.17
CA TRP A 179 1.28 -6.61 -0.43
C TRP A 179 1.42 -8.10 -0.15
N ASN A 180 2.65 -8.61 -0.05
CA ASN A 180 2.95 -10.04 0.05
C ASN A 180 2.23 -10.90 -1.02
N THR A 181 1.91 -10.30 -2.15
CA THR A 181 1.24 -10.94 -3.29
C THR A 181 1.60 -10.25 -4.59
N GLU A 182 1.55 -10.99 -5.69
CA GLU A 182 1.72 -10.45 -7.04
C GLU A 182 0.53 -9.58 -7.47
N CYS A 183 0.79 -8.61 -8.32
CA CYS A 183 -0.25 -7.78 -8.92
C CYS A 183 -1.20 -8.62 -9.79
N ALA A 184 -2.49 -8.31 -9.71
CA ALA A 184 -3.53 -8.92 -10.55
C ALA A 184 -4.23 -7.91 -11.46
N ASP A 185 -3.77 -6.65 -11.46
CA ASP A 185 -4.37 -5.61 -12.30
C ASP A 185 -4.24 -5.97 -13.78
N ARG A 186 -5.23 -5.55 -14.53
CA ARG A 186 -5.31 -5.81 -15.96
C ARG A 186 -5.16 -4.51 -16.73
N VAL A 187 -4.51 -4.61 -17.85
CA VAL A 187 -4.35 -3.52 -18.81
C VAL A 187 -4.94 -3.94 -20.14
N ARG A 188 -5.35 -2.98 -20.95
CA ARG A 188 -5.80 -3.26 -22.29
C ARG A 188 -4.61 -3.49 -23.20
N ASP A 189 -4.54 -4.66 -23.82
CA ASP A 189 -3.54 -4.95 -24.85
C ASP A 189 -3.81 -4.05 -26.08
N GLU A 190 -2.77 -3.42 -26.61
CA GLU A 190 -2.91 -2.44 -27.68
C GLU A 190 -3.24 -3.08 -29.03
N ASP A 191 -2.74 -4.29 -29.26
CA ASP A 191 -2.91 -4.99 -30.54
C ASP A 191 -4.25 -5.72 -30.60
N SER A 192 -4.59 -6.49 -29.55
CA SER A 192 -5.84 -7.29 -29.51
C SER A 192 -7.03 -6.53 -28.94
N GLY A 193 -6.80 -5.48 -28.14
CA GLY A 193 -7.82 -4.80 -27.38
C GLY A 193 -8.39 -5.62 -26.21
N GLU A 194 -7.81 -6.78 -25.89
CA GLU A 194 -8.23 -7.62 -24.78
C GLU A 194 -7.67 -7.13 -23.43
N TRP A 195 -8.33 -7.54 -22.35
CA TRP A 195 -7.84 -7.31 -21.00
C TRP A 195 -6.86 -8.42 -20.58
N VAL A 196 -5.57 -8.06 -20.48
CA VAL A 196 -4.48 -8.96 -20.07
C VAL A 196 -3.93 -8.57 -18.71
N LEU A 197 -3.30 -9.50 -18.00
CA LEU A 197 -2.58 -9.16 -16.78
C LEU A 197 -1.45 -8.18 -17.09
N TYR A 198 -1.31 -7.14 -16.29
CA TYR A 198 -0.16 -6.24 -16.36
C TYR A 198 1.16 -7.00 -16.11
N GLU A 199 1.13 -7.94 -15.17
CA GLU A 199 2.25 -8.84 -14.88
C GLU A 199 1.91 -10.28 -15.26
N PRO A 200 2.11 -10.67 -16.53
CA PRO A 200 1.79 -12.04 -16.97
C PRO A 200 2.80 -13.06 -16.45
N ARG A 201 4.01 -12.62 -16.06
CA ARG A 201 5.06 -13.50 -15.52
C ARG A 201 4.62 -14.08 -14.18
N ASP A 202 4.81 -15.37 -14.01
CA ASP A 202 4.71 -16.06 -12.74
C ASP A 202 6.12 -16.28 -12.18
N PRO A 203 6.51 -15.66 -11.05
CA PRO A 203 7.86 -15.77 -10.51
C PRO A 203 8.17 -17.19 -10.02
N PHE A 204 7.17 -18.03 -9.81
CA PHE A 204 7.30 -19.39 -9.30
C PHE A 204 7.22 -20.46 -10.41
N ALA A 205 7.01 -20.04 -11.66
CA ALA A 205 6.89 -20.96 -12.78
C ALA A 205 8.18 -21.76 -12.99
N GLY A 206 8.05 -23.08 -13.06
CA GLY A 206 9.18 -24.01 -13.30
C GLY A 206 10.01 -24.32 -12.06
N LEU A 207 9.73 -23.72 -10.91
CA LEU A 207 10.40 -24.09 -9.65
C LEU A 207 9.89 -25.43 -9.12
N GLY A 208 10.78 -26.17 -8.49
CA GLY A 208 10.38 -27.30 -7.65
C GLY A 208 9.58 -26.81 -6.44
N TRP A 209 8.68 -27.64 -5.91
CA TRP A 209 7.99 -27.32 -4.68
C TRP A 209 8.95 -27.31 -3.50
N PHE A 210 8.83 -26.28 -2.64
CA PHE A 210 9.40 -26.22 -1.31
C PHE A 210 8.37 -25.57 -0.36
N ASP A 211 8.51 -25.82 0.94
CA ASP A 211 7.42 -25.58 1.89
C ASP A 211 7.05 -24.09 2.03
N GLU A 212 8.00 -23.19 1.88
CA GLU A 212 7.78 -21.75 1.98
C GLU A 212 6.93 -21.18 0.84
N LEU A 213 6.84 -21.85 -0.31
CA LEU A 213 5.95 -21.44 -1.41
C LEU A 213 4.48 -21.39 -0.99
N ILE A 214 4.09 -22.14 0.05
CA ILE A 214 2.72 -22.13 0.58
C ILE A 214 2.23 -20.71 0.95
N TYR A 215 3.13 -19.81 1.27
CA TYR A 215 2.76 -18.46 1.70
C TYR A 215 2.36 -17.54 0.54
N GLN A 216 2.89 -17.76 -0.65
CA GLN A 216 2.68 -16.87 -1.80
C GLN A 216 2.13 -17.58 -3.05
N CYS A 217 1.93 -18.90 -2.98
CA CYS A 217 1.41 -19.68 -4.08
C CYS A 217 0.02 -20.25 -3.79
N GLU A 218 -0.75 -20.40 -4.84
CA GLU A 218 -1.85 -21.36 -4.90
C GLU A 218 -1.39 -22.63 -5.63
N TRP A 219 -2.08 -23.73 -5.41
CA TRP A 219 -1.74 -25.02 -6.04
C TRP A 219 -2.98 -25.83 -6.38
N ASP A 220 -2.80 -26.69 -7.36
CA ASP A 220 -3.70 -27.78 -7.71
C ASP A 220 -2.89 -29.06 -7.95
N TYR A 221 -3.58 -30.15 -8.34
CA TYR A 221 -2.93 -31.41 -8.70
C TYR A 221 -3.28 -31.76 -10.14
N ASP A 222 -2.29 -32.18 -10.91
CA ASP A 222 -2.53 -32.72 -12.25
C ASP A 222 -3.18 -34.11 -12.20
N LYS A 223 -3.57 -34.63 -13.37
CA LYS A 223 -4.19 -35.97 -13.49
C LYS A 223 -3.32 -37.13 -12.97
N ARG A 224 -2.02 -36.88 -12.74
CA ARG A 224 -1.06 -37.84 -12.19
C ARG A 224 -0.78 -37.62 -10.71
N GLY A 225 -1.54 -36.75 -10.04
CA GLY A 225 -1.35 -36.40 -8.64
C GLY A 225 -0.11 -35.53 -8.35
N ARG A 226 0.53 -34.96 -9.35
CA ARG A 226 1.68 -34.07 -9.17
C ARG A 226 1.17 -32.67 -8.87
N ARG A 227 1.72 -32.03 -7.82
CA ARG A 227 1.40 -30.68 -7.46
C ARG A 227 1.87 -29.70 -8.56
N ARG A 228 0.95 -28.82 -8.96
CA ARG A 228 1.24 -27.65 -9.77
C ARG A 228 0.99 -26.43 -8.91
N HIS A 229 1.86 -25.45 -8.95
CA HIS A 229 1.74 -24.23 -8.19
C HIS A 229 1.97 -23.01 -9.09
N ARG A 230 1.40 -21.92 -8.67
CA ARG A 230 1.52 -20.60 -9.32
C ARG A 230 1.34 -19.50 -8.28
N ALA A 231 1.71 -18.27 -8.62
CA ALA A 231 1.48 -17.11 -7.76
C ALA A 231 0.01 -16.99 -7.37
N ASP A 232 -0.25 -16.79 -6.07
CA ASP A 232 -1.61 -16.47 -5.58
C ASP A 232 -1.91 -15.00 -5.85
N ARG A 233 -2.65 -14.70 -6.91
CA ARG A 233 -3.03 -13.35 -7.32
C ARG A 233 -4.40 -12.91 -6.79
N ARG A 234 -5.14 -13.77 -6.10
CA ARG A 234 -6.49 -13.44 -5.58
C ARG A 234 -6.48 -12.20 -4.67
N PRO A 235 -5.50 -12.01 -3.77
CA PRO A 235 -5.47 -10.79 -2.97
C PRO A 235 -5.32 -9.52 -3.80
N GLY A 236 -4.52 -9.57 -4.88
CA GLY A 236 -4.38 -8.47 -5.84
C GLY A 236 -5.67 -8.21 -6.64
N ASP A 237 -6.37 -9.29 -7.02
CA ASP A 237 -7.66 -9.21 -7.75
C ASP A 237 -8.76 -8.54 -6.90
N VAL A 238 -8.81 -8.84 -5.60
CA VAL A 238 -9.69 -8.17 -4.63
C VAL A 238 -9.45 -6.66 -4.62
N LEU A 239 -8.20 -6.23 -4.61
CA LEU A 239 -7.85 -4.79 -4.62
C LEU A 239 -8.28 -4.12 -5.92
N TRP A 240 -7.97 -4.74 -7.07
CA TRP A 240 -8.34 -4.21 -8.38
C TRP A 240 -9.85 -4.14 -8.57
N ALA A 241 -10.58 -5.21 -8.28
CA ALA A 241 -12.04 -5.25 -8.33
C ALA A 241 -12.68 -4.27 -7.34
N GLY A 242 -12.04 -4.03 -6.21
CA GLY A 242 -12.45 -3.06 -5.20
C GLY A 242 -12.14 -1.60 -5.55
N GLY A 243 -11.55 -1.32 -6.71
CA GLY A 243 -11.27 0.04 -7.19
C GLY A 243 -10.01 0.68 -6.61
N LEU A 244 -9.08 -0.15 -6.13
CA LEU A 244 -7.71 0.25 -5.78
C LEU A 244 -6.76 -0.19 -6.90
N HIS A 245 -6.43 0.73 -7.78
CA HIS A 245 -5.66 0.50 -8.99
C HIS A 245 -4.15 0.58 -8.70
N ASP A 246 -3.40 -0.40 -9.19
CA ASP A 246 -1.95 -0.40 -9.11
C ASP A 246 -1.37 0.69 -10.03
N VAL A 247 -0.55 1.57 -9.47
CA VAL A 247 -0.01 2.73 -10.21
C VAL A 247 0.91 2.30 -11.34
N ALA A 248 1.73 1.28 -11.13
CA ALA A 248 2.62 0.77 -12.18
C ALA A 248 1.82 0.20 -13.36
N ALA A 249 0.73 -0.52 -13.07
CA ALA A 249 -0.18 -1.04 -14.11
C ALA A 249 -0.87 0.11 -14.88
N VAL A 250 -1.38 1.12 -14.17
CA VAL A 250 -2.05 2.28 -14.79
C VAL A 250 -1.10 3.03 -15.71
N LEU A 251 0.14 3.26 -15.28
CA LEU A 251 1.17 3.96 -16.05
C LEU A 251 1.89 3.06 -17.05
N ARG A 252 1.57 1.76 -17.10
CA ARG A 252 2.29 0.78 -17.92
C ARG A 252 3.81 0.81 -17.70
N ALA A 253 4.22 1.06 -16.44
CA ALA A 253 5.63 1.12 -16.09
C ALA A 253 6.32 -0.22 -16.37
N PRO A 254 7.60 -0.21 -16.79
CA PRO A 254 8.36 -1.45 -16.96
C PRO A 254 8.38 -2.26 -15.65
N TRP A 255 8.21 -3.58 -15.76
CA TRP A 255 8.27 -4.45 -14.60
C TRP A 255 9.66 -4.42 -13.94
N GLN A 256 9.70 -4.21 -12.64
CA GLN A 256 10.89 -4.28 -11.81
C GLN A 256 10.57 -5.04 -10.52
N ALA A 257 11.48 -5.92 -10.10
CA ALA A 257 11.36 -6.62 -8.83
C ALA A 257 11.54 -5.64 -7.66
N THR A 258 10.81 -5.85 -6.59
CA THR A 258 10.98 -5.13 -5.31
C THR A 258 11.57 -6.01 -4.22
N ALA A 259 11.57 -7.33 -4.38
CA ALA A 259 12.12 -8.30 -3.43
C ALA A 259 12.83 -9.45 -4.16
N GLY A 260 13.65 -10.21 -3.43
CA GLY A 260 14.40 -11.36 -3.94
C GLY A 260 15.87 -11.07 -4.25
N HIS A 261 16.39 -9.90 -3.91
CA HIS A 261 17.78 -9.49 -4.15
C HIS A 261 18.69 -9.63 -2.91
N HIS A 262 18.11 -9.68 -1.71
CA HIS A 262 18.85 -9.65 -0.45
C HIS A 262 19.21 -11.06 0.04
N PRO A 263 20.43 -11.26 0.60
CA PRO A 263 20.84 -12.57 1.11
C PRO A 263 20.03 -13.08 2.32
N ASP A 264 19.43 -12.13 3.06
CA ASP A 264 18.59 -12.41 4.24
C ASP A 264 17.09 -12.43 3.91
N ASP A 265 16.72 -12.46 2.62
CA ASP A 265 15.32 -12.68 2.22
C ASP A 265 14.85 -13.98 2.87
N SER A 266 14.08 -13.84 3.93
CA SER A 266 13.60 -14.93 4.77
C SER A 266 12.46 -15.69 4.07
N TYR A 267 12.09 -16.85 4.57
CA TYR A 267 11.01 -17.69 4.06
C TYR A 267 11.28 -18.42 2.73
N GLY A 268 12.56 -18.82 2.48
CA GLY A 268 12.90 -19.77 1.40
C GLY A 268 12.66 -19.27 -0.03
N VAL A 269 12.22 -18.05 -0.20
CA VAL A 269 12.01 -17.41 -1.52
C VAL A 269 13.22 -16.59 -1.99
N ARG A 270 14.38 -16.88 -1.42
CA ARG A 270 15.66 -16.23 -1.76
C ARG A 270 15.95 -16.31 -3.25
N GLY A 271 16.37 -15.19 -3.82
CA GLY A 271 16.72 -15.11 -5.23
C GLY A 271 15.55 -15.20 -6.20
N ILE A 272 14.31 -15.28 -5.72
CA ILE A 272 13.12 -15.21 -6.56
C ILE A 272 12.69 -13.76 -6.68
N SER A 273 12.97 -13.17 -7.85
CA SER A 273 12.58 -11.79 -8.12
C SER A 273 11.07 -11.65 -8.19
N ARG A 274 10.50 -10.84 -7.28
CA ARG A 274 9.06 -10.60 -7.13
C ARG A 274 8.79 -9.10 -7.05
N ARG A 275 7.61 -8.65 -7.50
CA ARG A 275 7.12 -7.30 -7.25
C ARG A 275 5.96 -7.36 -6.26
N ILE A 276 6.26 -7.39 -4.99
CA ILE A 276 5.29 -7.50 -3.91
C ILE A 276 5.08 -6.19 -3.15
N ASP A 277 5.92 -5.19 -3.37
CA ASP A 277 5.72 -3.82 -2.93
C ASP A 277 5.08 -3.00 -4.04
N GLY A 278 4.16 -2.11 -3.67
CA GLY A 278 3.46 -1.32 -4.66
C GLY A 278 2.64 -0.19 -4.06
N ILE A 279 2.24 0.72 -4.93
CA ILE A 279 1.38 1.85 -4.60
C ILE A 279 0.06 1.67 -5.35
N ARG A 280 -1.05 1.81 -4.62
CA ARG A 280 -2.39 1.75 -5.21
C ARG A 280 -3.17 3.02 -4.92
N VAL A 281 -4.01 3.40 -5.87
CA VAL A 281 -4.80 4.62 -5.82
C VAL A 281 -6.27 4.34 -6.09
N THR A 282 -7.13 5.17 -5.51
CA THR A 282 -8.54 5.22 -5.91
C THR A 282 -8.71 5.93 -7.24
N ARG A 283 -9.82 5.67 -7.92
CA ARG A 283 -10.14 6.22 -9.25
C ARG A 283 -9.96 7.75 -9.37
N GLN A 284 -10.19 8.48 -8.27
CA GLN A 284 -10.09 9.94 -8.25
C GLN A 284 -8.66 10.45 -8.51
N LEU A 285 -7.62 9.62 -8.29
CA LEU A 285 -6.22 10.01 -8.50
C LEU A 285 -5.66 9.57 -9.85
N LEU A 286 -6.37 8.74 -10.62
CA LEU A 286 -5.83 8.16 -11.87
C LEU A 286 -5.36 9.21 -12.88
N GLY A 287 -6.15 10.27 -13.06
CA GLY A 287 -5.82 11.34 -14.04
C GLY A 287 -4.66 12.24 -13.63
N GLY A 288 -4.18 12.13 -12.39
CA GLY A 288 -3.07 12.92 -11.89
C GLY A 288 -1.74 12.17 -11.83
N LEU A 289 -1.71 10.87 -12.13
CA LEU A 289 -0.48 10.07 -12.10
C LEU A 289 0.49 10.50 -13.20
N LEU A 290 1.75 10.74 -12.84
CA LEU A 290 2.78 11.22 -13.76
C LEU A 290 3.86 10.17 -14.01
N SER A 291 4.44 9.60 -12.96
CA SER A 291 5.53 8.64 -13.07
C SER A 291 5.52 7.64 -11.91
N TYR A 292 6.14 6.49 -12.12
CA TYR A 292 6.35 5.43 -11.13
C TYR A 292 7.74 4.85 -11.29
N GLY A 293 8.41 4.51 -10.19
CA GLY A 293 9.72 3.87 -10.20
C GLY A 293 9.95 2.99 -8.98
N VAL A 294 10.86 2.05 -9.16
CA VAL A 294 11.50 1.27 -8.08
C VAL A 294 12.88 1.87 -7.85
N GLU A 295 13.18 2.25 -6.62
CA GLU A 295 14.47 2.83 -6.25
C GLU A 295 15.51 1.74 -6.01
N ASP A 296 16.05 1.23 -7.11
CA ASP A 296 17.05 0.16 -7.13
C ASP A 296 18.46 0.74 -7.19
N THR A 297 19.06 0.97 -6.03
CA THR A 297 20.41 1.50 -5.87
C THR A 297 21.24 0.59 -4.96
N GLU A 298 22.57 0.74 -4.97
CA GLU A 298 23.44 0.02 -4.04
C GLU A 298 23.03 0.28 -2.58
N LEU A 299 22.65 1.52 -2.25
CA LEU A 299 22.23 1.91 -0.93
C LEU A 299 20.95 1.16 -0.52
N THR A 300 19.90 1.20 -1.34
CA THR A 300 18.61 0.57 -1.03
C THR A 300 18.71 -0.95 -0.99
N ARG A 301 19.53 -1.57 -1.87
CA ARG A 301 19.80 -3.01 -1.86
C ARG A 301 20.51 -3.49 -0.59
N ARG A 302 21.35 -2.65 0.02
CA ARG A 302 22.03 -2.96 1.29
C ARG A 302 21.17 -2.66 2.50
N ALA A 303 20.24 -1.74 2.38
CA ALA A 303 19.44 -1.24 3.48
C ALA A 303 18.26 -2.18 3.82
N SER A 304 17.68 -2.86 2.84
CA SER A 304 16.51 -3.74 3.05
C SER A 304 16.48 -4.88 2.04
N ASP A 305 15.78 -5.96 2.37
CA ASP A 305 15.40 -7.04 1.45
C ASP A 305 14.27 -6.63 0.49
N HIS A 306 13.68 -5.44 0.72
CA HIS A 306 12.72 -4.79 -0.17
C HIS A 306 13.29 -3.51 -0.76
N LEU A 307 12.93 -3.20 -2.02
CA LEU A 307 13.25 -1.93 -2.66
C LEU A 307 12.08 -0.95 -2.53
N PRO A 308 12.36 0.33 -2.24
CA PRO A 308 11.32 1.34 -2.19
C PRO A 308 10.66 1.56 -3.55
N VAL A 309 9.39 1.85 -3.54
CA VAL A 309 8.63 2.26 -4.73
C VAL A 309 8.12 3.68 -4.56
N THR A 310 8.16 4.47 -5.64
CA THR A 310 7.76 5.88 -5.62
C THR A 310 6.83 6.19 -6.77
N VAL A 311 5.82 7.01 -6.52
CA VAL A 311 4.95 7.62 -7.53
C VAL A 311 5.03 9.12 -7.44
N GLU A 312 5.09 9.77 -8.58
CA GLU A 312 4.83 11.20 -8.73
C GLU A 312 3.40 11.40 -9.23
N TYR A 313 2.66 12.29 -8.59
CA TYR A 313 1.31 12.62 -9.04
C TYR A 313 0.93 14.06 -8.69
N VAL A 314 0.02 14.63 -9.47
CA VAL A 314 -0.64 15.91 -9.16
C VAL A 314 -1.97 15.60 -8.48
N PRO A 315 -2.22 16.10 -7.25
CA PRO A 315 -3.53 15.97 -6.62
C PRO A 315 -4.63 16.54 -7.56
N PRO A 316 -5.78 15.86 -7.70
CA PRO A 316 -6.83 16.36 -8.60
C PRO A 316 -7.27 17.74 -8.14
N ALA A 317 -7.55 18.65 -9.06
CA ALA A 317 -8.16 19.94 -8.71
C ALA A 317 -9.45 19.69 -7.91
N ALA A 318 -9.72 20.53 -6.90
CA ALA A 318 -10.95 20.40 -6.13
C ALA A 318 -12.13 20.37 -7.09
N ALA A 319 -12.82 19.24 -7.20
CA ALA A 319 -14.05 19.19 -7.96
C ALA A 319 -14.99 20.26 -7.39
N PRO A 320 -15.58 21.15 -8.20
CA PRO A 320 -16.60 22.05 -7.70
C PRO A 320 -17.62 21.19 -6.96
N ALA A 321 -18.04 21.63 -5.76
CA ALA A 321 -18.98 20.88 -4.93
C ALA A 321 -20.16 20.46 -5.82
N SER A 322 -20.16 19.22 -6.27
CA SER A 322 -21.22 18.67 -7.11
C SER A 322 -22.50 18.78 -6.31
N ALA A 323 -23.46 19.53 -6.81
CA ALA A 323 -24.82 19.49 -6.31
C ALA A 323 -25.19 18.01 -6.15
N ALA A 324 -25.62 17.61 -4.96
CA ALA A 324 -26.02 16.25 -4.68
C ALA A 324 -26.95 15.79 -5.80
N PRO A 325 -26.73 14.60 -6.40
CA PRO A 325 -27.65 14.10 -7.42
C PRO A 325 -29.03 14.08 -6.79
N SER A 326 -29.98 14.81 -7.38
CA SER A 326 -31.38 14.77 -7.00
C SER A 326 -31.85 13.34 -7.17
N VAL A 327 -32.15 12.68 -6.07
CA VAL A 327 -32.77 11.36 -6.07
C VAL A 327 -34.10 11.52 -6.83
N PRO A 328 -34.34 10.78 -7.92
CA PRO A 328 -35.65 10.83 -8.58
C PRO A 328 -36.71 10.41 -7.54
N THR A 329 -37.64 11.29 -7.25
CA THR A 329 -38.81 10.96 -6.44
C THR A 329 -39.58 9.89 -7.20
N THR A 330 -39.49 8.65 -6.76
CA THR A 330 -40.32 7.57 -7.30
C THR A 330 -41.78 7.94 -7.01
N ALA A 331 -42.56 8.08 -8.07
CA ALA A 331 -44.00 8.26 -7.96
C ALA A 331 -44.60 7.12 -7.14
N PRO A 332 -45.61 7.39 -6.28
CA PRO A 332 -46.24 6.34 -5.50
C PRO A 332 -46.89 5.31 -6.44
N ALA A 333 -46.71 4.03 -6.13
CA ALA A 333 -47.32 2.93 -6.86
C ALA A 333 -48.86 3.10 -6.83
N PRO A 334 -49.56 2.79 -7.93
CA PRO A 334 -51.02 2.84 -7.95
C PRO A 334 -51.62 1.84 -6.95
N ALA A 335 -52.62 2.28 -6.19
CA ALA A 335 -53.34 1.50 -5.20
C ALA A 335 -53.90 0.23 -5.87
N ALA A 336 -53.65 -0.92 -5.24
CA ALA A 336 -54.20 -2.21 -5.65
C ALA A 336 -55.74 -2.13 -5.54
N GLY A 337 -56.41 -2.25 -6.71
CA GLY A 337 -57.84 -2.29 -6.78
C GLY A 337 -58.38 -3.54 -6.08
N GLU A 338 -59.40 -3.33 -5.28
CA GLU A 338 -60.23 -4.36 -4.65
C GLU A 338 -60.75 -5.36 -5.70
N ARG A 339 -60.37 -6.61 -5.57
CA ARG A 339 -61.05 -7.68 -6.29
C ARG A 339 -62.30 -8.07 -5.49
N GLY A 340 -63.45 -7.72 -6.06
CA GLY A 340 -64.75 -8.12 -5.56
C GLY A 340 -64.87 -9.65 -5.51
N ARG A 341 -65.47 -10.12 -4.46
CA ARG A 341 -65.98 -11.47 -4.31
C ARG A 341 -67.24 -11.64 -5.18
N ALA A 342 -67.26 -12.69 -5.98
CA ALA A 342 -68.44 -13.40 -6.38
C ALA A 342 -68.08 -14.89 -6.41
#